data_2979b8a58efe6ce2f5f42f64a0c6a081
#
_entry.id   2979b8a58efe6ce2f5f42f64a0c6a081
#
_cell.length_a   1.000
_cell.length_b   1.000
_cell.length_c   1.000
_cell.angle_alpha   90.00
_cell.angle_beta   90.00
_cell.angle_gamma   90.00
#
_symmetry.space_group_name_H-M   'P 1'
#
loop_
_entity.id
_entity.type
_entity.pdbx_description
1 polymer ?
#
loop_
_entity_poly.entity_id
_entity_poly.type
_entity_poly.pdbx_seq_one_letter_code
_entity_poly.pdbx_strand_id
1 'polypeptide(L)'
;KKRHSVRSYISRKIPEDIRQELSAAIDACNKEGGLHIQLVTDDADAFNTFLAHYGKFHNVQNYIALVGPKAADLDERIGYYGEKIALQAQMLGLNTCWVALTFGKGAARKKCDIRSGEKLVCVLALGYGETQGEFHKIKRISEVCKNETEMPQWYKKGLECALLAPTAMNQQKFEFTRNGSAVSARSTGGFYSKVDLGIVKYHFEIGAGTENFQWK
;
A
#
# COMPACT_ATOMS: atom_id res chain seq x y z
N LYS A 1 7.53 -10.65 3.30
CA LYS A 1 8.95 -10.26 3.59
C LYS A 1 9.73 -9.82 2.34
N LYS A 2 9.41 -10.34 1.13
CA LYS A 2 10.16 -10.03 -0.10
C LYS A 2 9.78 -8.69 -0.75
N ARG A 3 8.59 -8.12 -0.46
CA ARG A 3 8.16 -6.86 -1.01
C ARG A 3 8.95 -5.69 -0.39
N HIS A 4 9.62 -4.92 -1.22
CA HIS A 4 10.28 -3.66 -0.87
C HIS A 4 9.87 -2.56 -1.84
N SER A 5 10.08 -1.30 -1.48
CA SER A 5 9.85 -0.16 -2.37
C SER A 5 10.91 -0.11 -3.44
N VAL A 6 10.50 -0.19 -4.70
CA VAL A 6 11.39 -0.11 -5.88
C VAL A 6 11.02 1.13 -6.69
N ARG A 7 12.01 1.93 -7.05
CA ARG A 7 11.82 3.21 -7.77
C ARG A 7 12.44 3.23 -9.15
N SER A 8 13.31 2.27 -9.47
CA SER A 8 13.97 2.15 -10.76
C SER A 8 13.54 0.87 -11.45
N TYR A 9 13.07 0.98 -12.69
CA TYR A 9 12.46 -0.12 -13.42
C TYR A 9 13.14 -0.36 -14.76
N ILE A 10 13.16 -1.62 -15.21
CA ILE A 10 13.62 -1.98 -16.56
C ILE A 10 12.50 -1.79 -17.59
N SER A 11 12.86 -1.53 -18.84
CA SER A 11 11.90 -1.39 -19.95
C SER A 11 11.37 -2.75 -20.39
N ARG A 12 10.64 -3.42 -19.50
CA ARG A 12 9.99 -4.70 -19.77
C ARG A 12 8.48 -4.55 -19.65
N LYS A 13 7.76 -4.85 -20.72
CA LYS A 13 6.29 -4.86 -20.71
C LYS A 13 5.76 -5.92 -19.76
N ILE A 14 4.68 -5.59 -19.06
CA ILE A 14 3.94 -6.56 -18.26
C ILE A 14 3.13 -7.43 -19.24
N PRO A 15 3.32 -8.77 -19.26
CA PRO A 15 2.58 -9.68 -20.12
C PRO A 15 1.07 -9.60 -19.88
N GLU A 16 0.30 -9.97 -20.87
CA GLU A 16 -1.17 -9.85 -20.84
C GLU A 16 -1.80 -10.71 -19.74
N ASP A 17 -1.34 -11.94 -19.57
CA ASP A 17 -1.76 -12.84 -18.50
C ASP A 17 -1.56 -12.24 -17.10
N ILE A 18 -0.38 -11.66 -16.85
CA ILE A 18 -0.08 -10.96 -15.58
C ILE A 18 -0.98 -9.73 -15.40
N ARG A 19 -1.25 -8.98 -16.48
CA ARG A 19 -2.18 -7.83 -16.43
C ARG A 19 -3.59 -8.26 -16.08
N GLN A 20 -4.06 -9.36 -16.67
CA GLN A 20 -5.39 -9.91 -16.39
C GLN A 20 -5.53 -10.39 -14.94
N GLU A 21 -4.54 -11.13 -14.43
CA GLU A 21 -4.54 -11.56 -13.02
C GLU A 21 -4.53 -10.37 -12.06
N LEU A 22 -3.72 -9.34 -12.34
CA LEU A 22 -3.68 -8.14 -11.52
C LEU A 22 -4.99 -7.35 -11.60
N SER A 23 -5.59 -7.24 -12.79
CA SER A 23 -6.88 -6.59 -12.96
C SER A 23 -8.00 -7.31 -12.21
N ALA A 24 -8.02 -8.65 -12.25
CA ALA A 24 -8.98 -9.43 -11.47
C ALA A 24 -8.82 -9.20 -9.95
N ALA A 25 -7.59 -9.10 -9.46
CA ALA A 25 -7.33 -8.76 -8.05
C ALA A 25 -7.79 -7.34 -7.71
N ILE A 26 -7.59 -6.37 -8.60
CA ILE A 26 -8.08 -5.00 -8.46
C ILE A 26 -9.61 -4.96 -8.41
N ASP A 27 -10.28 -5.68 -9.31
CA ASP A 27 -11.75 -5.73 -9.37
C ASP A 27 -12.34 -6.34 -8.08
N ALA A 28 -11.72 -7.39 -7.56
CA ALA A 28 -12.10 -7.98 -6.28
C ALA A 28 -11.95 -6.98 -5.13
N CYS A 29 -10.82 -6.24 -5.07
CA CYS A 29 -10.58 -5.20 -4.08
C CYS A 29 -11.56 -4.03 -4.22
N ASN A 30 -11.88 -3.61 -5.44
CA ASN A 30 -12.87 -2.58 -5.71
C ASN A 30 -14.26 -2.96 -5.21
N LYS A 31 -14.68 -4.20 -5.50
CA LYS A 31 -15.98 -4.73 -5.05
C LYS A 31 -16.06 -4.81 -3.52
N GLU A 32 -15.04 -5.36 -2.88
CA GLU A 32 -14.99 -5.55 -1.44
C GLU A 32 -14.87 -4.21 -0.70
N GLY A 33 -14.00 -3.31 -1.19
CA GLY A 33 -13.68 -2.04 -0.56
C GLY A 33 -14.58 -0.87 -0.97
N GLY A 34 -15.49 -1.02 -1.93
CA GLY A 34 -16.26 0.09 -2.50
C GLY A 34 -15.36 1.16 -3.10
N LEU A 35 -14.31 0.74 -3.83
CA LEU A 35 -13.28 1.59 -4.40
C LEU A 35 -13.36 1.61 -5.94
N HIS A 36 -12.53 2.44 -6.56
CA HIS A 36 -12.40 2.55 -8.01
C HIS A 36 -10.91 2.60 -8.39
N ILE A 37 -10.15 1.62 -7.89
CA ILE A 37 -8.73 1.44 -8.18
C ILE A 37 -8.57 1.00 -9.63
N GLN A 38 -7.58 1.55 -10.34
CA GLN A 38 -7.39 1.32 -11.77
C GLN A 38 -5.93 1.01 -12.09
N LEU A 39 -5.71 0.03 -12.96
CA LEU A 39 -4.39 -0.26 -13.54
C LEU A 39 -4.18 0.63 -14.76
N VAL A 40 -3.07 1.35 -14.78
CA VAL A 40 -2.59 2.14 -15.93
C VAL A 40 -1.29 1.54 -16.42
N THR A 41 -1.23 1.16 -17.68
CA THR A 41 -0.06 0.56 -18.32
C THR A 41 0.42 1.37 -19.51
N ASP A 42 1.70 1.24 -19.85
CA ASP A 42 2.34 1.89 -20.99
C ASP A 42 2.16 3.42 -20.98
N ASP A 43 2.19 4.04 -19.77
CA ASP A 43 2.07 5.48 -19.55
C ASP A 43 3.18 6.00 -18.63
N ALA A 44 4.14 6.70 -19.21
CA ALA A 44 5.23 7.33 -18.45
C ALA A 44 4.91 8.76 -17.99
N ASP A 45 3.83 9.38 -18.47
CA ASP A 45 3.57 10.81 -18.29
C ASP A 45 3.46 11.22 -16.80
N ALA A 46 2.86 10.35 -15.99
CA ALA A 46 2.73 10.58 -14.55
C ALA A 46 4.09 10.57 -13.81
N PHE A 47 5.10 9.90 -14.37
CA PHE A 47 6.42 9.79 -13.76
C PHE A 47 7.54 10.50 -14.54
N ASN A 48 7.24 11.06 -15.69
CA ASN A 48 8.16 11.90 -16.45
C ASN A 48 8.00 13.38 -16.06
N THR A 49 8.17 13.67 -14.76
CA THR A 49 8.02 15.01 -14.19
C THR A 49 9.18 15.32 -13.25
N PHE A 50 9.46 16.62 -13.06
CA PHE A 50 10.48 17.06 -12.09
C PHE A 50 10.24 16.46 -10.68
N LEU A 51 8.99 16.40 -10.23
CA LEU A 51 8.63 15.82 -8.93
C LEU A 51 8.96 14.32 -8.85
N ALA A 52 8.73 13.58 -9.93
CA ALA A 52 9.06 12.14 -9.97
C ALA A 52 10.59 11.92 -9.93
N HIS A 53 11.35 12.74 -10.66
CA HIS A 53 12.82 12.70 -10.62
C HIS A 53 13.34 13.07 -9.22
N TYR A 54 12.75 14.07 -8.57
CA TYR A 54 13.08 14.39 -7.17
C TYR A 54 12.78 13.20 -6.23
N GLY A 55 11.72 12.44 -6.49
CA GLY A 55 11.39 11.17 -5.82
C GLY A 55 12.29 9.99 -6.20
N LYS A 56 13.30 10.22 -7.06
CA LYS A 56 14.24 9.20 -7.59
C LYS A 56 13.52 8.08 -8.36
N PHE A 57 12.43 8.41 -9.04
CA PHE A 57 11.74 7.47 -9.92
C PHE A 57 12.39 7.48 -11.30
N HIS A 58 12.72 6.29 -11.80
CA HIS A 58 13.32 6.06 -13.11
C HIS A 58 12.54 5.02 -13.89
N ASN A 59 12.22 5.34 -15.15
CA ASN A 59 11.61 4.44 -16.13
C ASN A 59 10.30 3.75 -15.63
N VAL A 60 9.48 4.49 -14.86
CA VAL A 60 8.15 4.01 -14.46
C VAL A 60 7.20 4.19 -15.65
N GLN A 61 6.67 3.10 -16.18
CA GLN A 61 5.73 3.08 -17.30
C GLN A 61 4.35 2.54 -16.92
N ASN A 62 4.21 2.01 -15.70
CA ASN A 62 2.95 1.48 -15.24
C ASN A 62 2.72 1.89 -13.80
N TYR A 63 1.46 2.06 -13.42
CA TYR A 63 1.08 2.35 -12.05
C TYR A 63 -0.35 1.92 -11.76
N ILE A 64 -0.67 1.78 -10.50
CA ILE A 64 -2.04 1.55 -10.04
C ILE A 64 -2.53 2.85 -9.42
N ALA A 65 -3.59 3.41 -9.98
CA ALA A 65 -4.23 4.63 -9.48
C ALA A 65 -5.21 4.27 -8.37
N LEU A 66 -4.96 4.78 -7.18
CA LEU A 66 -5.74 4.48 -5.98
C LEU A 66 -6.84 5.54 -5.82
N VAL A 67 -7.99 5.22 -6.38
CA VAL A 67 -9.18 6.08 -6.50
C VAL A 67 -10.33 5.50 -5.68
N GLY A 68 -11.16 6.36 -5.11
CA GLY A 68 -12.41 5.94 -4.49
C GLY A 68 -13.30 7.13 -4.12
N PRO A 69 -14.57 6.86 -3.74
CA PRO A 69 -15.54 7.85 -3.29
C PRO A 69 -15.02 8.58 -2.04
N LYS A 70 -15.16 9.90 -2.02
CA LYS A 70 -14.78 10.74 -0.87
C LYS A 70 -15.57 10.31 0.36
N ALA A 71 -14.87 9.85 1.39
CA ALA A 71 -15.42 9.45 2.69
C ALA A 71 -14.35 9.65 3.76
N ALA A 72 -14.76 9.66 5.03
CA ALA A 72 -13.85 9.86 6.17
C ALA A 72 -12.83 8.75 6.32
N ASP A 73 -13.16 7.53 5.87
CA ASP A 73 -12.37 6.30 5.91
C ASP A 73 -11.68 5.97 4.58
N LEU A 74 -11.85 6.79 3.53
CA LEU A 74 -11.30 6.52 2.21
C LEU A 74 -9.79 6.25 2.24
N ASP A 75 -9.03 7.09 2.93
CA ASP A 75 -7.57 6.99 2.96
C ASP A 75 -7.13 5.66 3.62
N GLU A 76 -7.85 5.20 4.66
CA GLU A 76 -7.57 3.91 5.30
C GLU A 76 -7.94 2.73 4.40
N ARG A 77 -9.12 2.75 3.75
CA ARG A 77 -9.52 1.72 2.77
C ARG A 77 -8.52 1.63 1.60
N ILE A 78 -8.08 2.78 1.09
CA ILE A 78 -7.05 2.84 0.04
C ILE A 78 -5.75 2.19 0.50
N GLY A 79 -5.33 2.43 1.74
CA GLY A 79 -4.15 1.78 2.32
C GLY A 79 -4.29 0.27 2.37
N TYR A 80 -5.42 -0.21 2.89
CA TYR A 80 -5.70 -1.62 3.07
C TYR A 80 -5.76 -2.38 1.74
N TYR A 81 -6.63 -1.97 0.83
CA TYR A 81 -6.80 -2.64 -0.45
C TYR A 81 -5.64 -2.39 -1.43
N GLY A 82 -5.03 -1.21 -1.37
CA GLY A 82 -3.83 -0.92 -2.15
C GLY A 82 -2.65 -1.82 -1.79
N GLU A 83 -2.45 -2.13 -0.49
CA GLU A 83 -1.39 -3.05 -0.08
C GLU A 83 -1.73 -4.51 -0.44
N LYS A 84 -3.00 -4.92 -0.36
CA LYS A 84 -3.45 -6.23 -0.85
C LYS A 84 -3.07 -6.41 -2.33
N ILE A 85 -3.29 -5.39 -3.15
CA ILE A 85 -2.89 -5.40 -4.57
C ILE A 85 -1.36 -5.36 -4.72
N ALA A 86 -0.64 -4.57 -3.93
CA ALA A 86 0.82 -4.49 -3.98
C ALA A 86 1.49 -5.84 -3.65
N LEU A 87 0.95 -6.58 -2.68
CA LEU A 87 1.42 -7.92 -2.35
C LEU A 87 1.07 -8.93 -3.44
N GLN A 88 -0.10 -8.82 -4.07
CA GLN A 88 -0.46 -9.63 -5.24
C GLN A 88 0.51 -9.37 -6.40
N ALA A 89 0.80 -8.10 -6.71
CA ALA A 89 1.79 -7.73 -7.73
C ALA A 89 3.17 -8.36 -7.45
N GLN A 90 3.60 -8.36 -6.17
CA GLN A 90 4.85 -9.01 -5.78
C GLN A 90 4.82 -10.53 -5.99
N MET A 91 3.68 -11.20 -5.77
CA MET A 91 3.53 -12.64 -6.04
C MET A 91 3.58 -12.94 -7.54
N LEU A 92 3.13 -12.01 -8.37
CA LEU A 92 3.23 -12.08 -9.84
C LEU A 92 4.62 -11.67 -10.38
N GLY A 93 5.60 -11.43 -9.50
CA GLY A 93 6.98 -11.08 -9.88
C GLY A 93 7.18 -9.61 -10.23
N LEU A 94 6.22 -8.74 -9.95
CA LEU A 94 6.30 -7.31 -10.14
C LEU A 94 6.77 -6.61 -8.87
N ASN A 95 7.44 -5.48 -9.03
CA ASN A 95 7.85 -4.60 -7.94
C ASN A 95 6.94 -3.38 -7.88
N THR A 96 6.78 -2.83 -6.68
CA THR A 96 5.92 -1.66 -6.44
C THR A 96 6.59 -0.62 -5.56
N CYS A 97 6.08 0.62 -5.64
CA CYS A 97 6.39 1.67 -4.67
C CYS A 97 5.16 2.56 -4.45
N TRP A 98 4.80 2.80 -3.20
CA TRP A 98 3.79 3.79 -2.82
C TRP A 98 4.27 5.21 -3.12
N VAL A 99 3.45 5.99 -3.81
CA VAL A 99 3.79 7.37 -4.23
C VAL A 99 2.61 8.30 -4.01
N ALA A 100 2.78 9.25 -3.10
CA ALA A 100 1.71 10.19 -2.74
C ALA A 100 1.93 11.61 -3.31
N LEU A 101 3.18 12.07 -3.38
CA LEU A 101 3.52 13.43 -3.79
C LEU A 101 4.42 13.52 -5.02
N THR A 102 5.35 12.58 -5.15
CA THR A 102 6.42 12.65 -6.16
C THR A 102 6.01 12.00 -7.48
N PHE A 103 4.85 12.40 -8.02
CA PHE A 103 4.35 12.03 -9.35
C PHE A 103 3.51 13.17 -9.95
N GLY A 104 3.31 13.16 -11.24
CA GLY A 104 2.48 14.11 -11.97
C GLY A 104 0.99 13.84 -11.78
N LYS A 105 0.41 14.33 -10.69
CA LYS A 105 -1.01 14.08 -10.35
C LYS A 105 -1.97 14.51 -11.46
N GLY A 106 -1.67 15.62 -12.15
CA GLY A 106 -2.47 16.09 -13.29
C GLY A 106 -2.40 15.15 -14.50
N ALA A 107 -1.23 14.58 -14.79
CA ALA A 107 -1.04 13.60 -15.85
C ALA A 107 -1.78 12.29 -15.51
N ALA A 108 -1.59 11.76 -14.30
CA ALA A 108 -2.29 10.56 -13.84
C ALA A 108 -3.83 10.71 -13.91
N ARG A 109 -4.36 11.88 -13.52
CA ARG A 109 -5.81 12.16 -13.61
C ARG A 109 -6.38 12.14 -15.02
N LYS A 110 -5.59 12.46 -16.03
CA LYS A 110 -6.02 12.41 -17.45
C LYS A 110 -6.11 10.97 -17.98
N LYS A 111 -5.41 10.03 -17.34
CA LYS A 111 -5.38 8.61 -17.74
C LYS A 111 -6.35 7.74 -16.94
N CYS A 112 -6.93 8.28 -15.87
CA CYS A 112 -7.85 7.57 -15.00
C CYS A 112 -9.29 8.07 -15.19
N ASP A 113 -10.26 7.17 -15.11
CA ASP A 113 -11.66 7.54 -14.92
C ASP A 113 -11.88 7.93 -13.46
N ILE A 114 -12.03 9.23 -13.20
CA ILE A 114 -12.32 9.77 -11.86
C ILE A 114 -13.69 10.42 -11.89
N ARG A 115 -14.67 9.74 -11.32
CA ARG A 115 -16.07 10.16 -11.33
C ARG A 115 -16.32 11.33 -10.39
N SER A 116 -17.48 11.99 -10.58
CA SER A 116 -17.92 13.01 -9.62
C SER A 116 -18.00 12.41 -8.22
N GLY A 117 -17.47 13.14 -7.23
CA GLY A 117 -17.41 12.66 -5.84
C GLY A 117 -16.22 11.74 -5.51
N GLU A 118 -15.41 11.32 -6.48
CA GLU A 118 -14.21 10.51 -6.25
C GLU A 118 -12.94 11.36 -6.04
N LYS A 119 -11.92 10.72 -5.52
CA LYS A 119 -10.58 11.29 -5.27
C LYS A 119 -9.50 10.28 -5.65
N LEU A 120 -8.52 10.71 -6.46
CA LEU A 120 -7.23 10.05 -6.56
C LEU A 120 -6.43 10.40 -5.31
N VAL A 121 -6.22 9.42 -4.44
CA VAL A 121 -5.49 9.59 -3.16
C VAL A 121 -3.98 9.57 -3.42
N CYS A 122 -3.49 8.51 -4.01
CA CYS A 122 -2.09 8.26 -4.35
C CYS A 122 -1.99 7.21 -5.46
N VAL A 123 -0.77 6.81 -5.81
CA VAL A 123 -0.53 5.75 -6.80
C VAL A 123 0.48 4.73 -6.27
N LEU A 124 0.48 3.53 -6.86
CA LEU A 124 1.56 2.55 -6.73
C LEU A 124 2.31 2.52 -8.06
N ALA A 125 3.57 2.94 -8.08
CA ALA A 125 4.46 2.67 -9.22
C ALA A 125 4.61 1.15 -9.37
N LEU A 126 4.63 0.64 -10.61
CA LEU A 126 4.54 -0.78 -10.91
C LEU A 126 5.45 -1.16 -12.08
N GLY A 127 6.10 -2.32 -11.99
CA GLY A 127 6.91 -2.87 -13.08
C GLY A 127 7.93 -3.90 -12.62
N TYR A 128 8.83 -4.25 -13.51
CA TYR A 128 9.99 -5.08 -13.16
C TYR A 128 11.14 -4.17 -12.71
N GLY A 129 11.56 -4.32 -11.46
CA GLY A 129 12.61 -3.49 -10.88
C GLY A 129 14.01 -3.82 -11.40
N GLU A 130 14.86 -2.82 -11.52
CA GLU A 130 16.32 -3.01 -11.73
C GLU A 130 16.94 -3.72 -10.52
N THR A 131 16.37 -3.51 -9.33
CA THR A 131 16.71 -4.19 -8.08
C THR A 131 15.44 -4.70 -7.42
N GLN A 132 15.59 -5.53 -6.38
CA GLN A 132 14.45 -5.98 -5.57
C GLN A 132 14.14 -5.04 -4.39
N GLY A 133 14.82 -3.89 -4.32
CA GLY A 133 14.72 -2.95 -3.21
C GLY A 133 15.47 -3.42 -1.96
N GLU A 134 15.34 -2.67 -0.90
CA GLU A 134 16.07 -2.88 0.34
C GLU A 134 15.12 -2.90 1.55
N PHE A 135 15.53 -3.60 2.60
CA PHE A 135 14.84 -3.59 3.88
C PHE A 135 14.83 -2.17 4.48
N HIS A 136 13.69 -1.73 4.93
CA HIS A 136 13.60 -0.52 5.71
C HIS A 136 13.88 -0.81 7.20
N LYS A 137 14.37 0.19 7.92
CA LYS A 137 14.54 0.10 9.37
C LYS A 137 13.16 -0.02 10.03
N ILE A 138 12.99 -1.03 10.89
CA ILE A 138 11.74 -1.28 11.64
C ILE A 138 11.88 -0.85 13.09
N LYS A 139 10.78 -0.42 13.68
CA LYS A 139 10.66 -0.14 15.12
C LYS A 139 10.58 -1.43 15.94
N ARG A 140 10.81 -1.33 17.23
CA ARG A 140 10.55 -2.43 18.17
C ARG A 140 9.04 -2.54 18.42
N ILE A 141 8.56 -3.73 18.75
CA ILE A 141 7.15 -3.96 19.10
C ILE A 141 6.70 -3.02 20.23
N SER A 142 7.54 -2.80 21.25
CA SER A 142 7.26 -1.91 22.36
C SER A 142 7.05 -0.44 21.98
N GLU A 143 7.44 -0.03 20.78
CA GLU A 143 7.22 1.33 20.29
C GLU A 143 5.86 1.50 19.58
N VAL A 144 5.23 0.38 19.17
CA VAL A 144 3.95 0.36 18.47
C VAL A 144 2.83 -0.33 19.26
N CYS A 145 3.18 -1.02 20.35
CA CYS A 145 2.25 -1.63 21.30
C CYS A 145 2.80 -1.43 22.70
N LYS A 146 2.13 -0.59 23.51
CA LYS A 146 2.54 -0.25 24.86
C LYS A 146 1.80 -1.09 25.90
N ASN A 147 2.45 -1.32 27.04
CA ASN A 147 1.86 -1.89 28.25
C ASN A 147 1.32 -3.33 28.11
N GLU A 148 1.87 -4.11 27.21
CA GLU A 148 1.51 -5.53 27.08
C GLU A 148 2.70 -6.40 27.50
N THR A 149 2.58 -7.03 28.68
CA THR A 149 3.63 -7.90 29.25
C THR A 149 3.53 -9.33 28.74
N GLU A 150 2.32 -9.79 28.43
CA GLU A 150 2.07 -11.13 27.89
C GLU A 150 1.30 -11.05 26.57
N MET A 151 1.98 -11.37 25.47
CA MET A 151 1.38 -11.36 24.13
C MET A 151 1.07 -12.78 23.67
N PRO A 152 -0.18 -13.09 23.29
CA PRO A 152 -0.47 -14.31 22.56
C PRO A 152 0.34 -14.38 21.27
N GLN A 153 0.73 -15.58 20.88
CA GLN A 153 1.61 -15.79 19.72
C GLN A 153 1.05 -15.21 18.42
N TRP A 154 -0.28 -15.30 18.21
CA TRP A 154 -0.94 -14.73 17.05
C TRP A 154 -0.80 -13.19 17.02
N TYR A 155 -0.98 -12.51 18.17
CA TYR A 155 -0.88 -11.06 18.28
C TYR A 155 0.55 -10.56 18.02
N LYS A 156 1.54 -11.26 18.60
CA LYS A 156 2.96 -10.97 18.35
C LYS A 156 3.31 -11.10 16.87
N LYS A 157 2.86 -12.19 16.20
CA LYS A 157 3.06 -12.38 14.75
C LYS A 157 2.37 -11.28 13.94
N GLY A 158 1.17 -10.85 14.34
CA GLY A 158 0.47 -9.72 13.74
C GLY A 158 1.29 -8.44 13.81
N LEU A 159 1.83 -8.10 14.98
CA LEU A 159 2.68 -6.91 15.17
C LEU A 159 3.99 -6.99 14.38
N GLU A 160 4.64 -8.15 14.38
CA GLU A 160 5.85 -8.39 13.57
C GLU A 160 5.57 -8.17 12.08
N CYS A 161 4.44 -8.64 11.59
CA CYS A 161 4.04 -8.45 10.20
C CYS A 161 3.65 -6.98 9.92
N ALA A 162 2.92 -6.33 10.82
CA ALA A 162 2.57 -4.91 10.74
C ALA A 162 3.81 -3.99 10.63
N LEU A 163 4.90 -4.33 11.31
CA LEU A 163 6.17 -3.60 11.23
C LEU A 163 6.89 -3.75 9.86
N LEU A 164 6.50 -4.73 9.03
CA LEU A 164 6.98 -4.86 7.65
C LEU A 164 6.20 -3.98 6.67
N ALA A 165 5.11 -3.36 7.10
CA ALA A 165 4.29 -2.49 6.27
C ALA A 165 5.09 -1.26 5.80
N PRO A 166 5.04 -0.89 4.51
CA PRO A 166 5.59 0.38 4.07
C PRO A 166 4.76 1.53 4.66
N THR A 167 5.43 2.57 5.13
CA THR A 167 4.78 3.78 5.60
C THR A 167 5.41 5.01 4.96
N ALA A 168 4.66 6.10 4.84
CA ALA A 168 5.16 7.35 4.31
C ALA A 168 6.44 7.77 5.06
N MET A 169 7.53 7.99 4.30
CA MET A 169 8.86 8.35 4.86
C MET A 169 9.38 7.37 5.93
N ASN A 170 8.89 6.13 5.93
CA ASN A 170 9.18 5.12 6.96
C ASN A 170 8.88 5.60 8.39
N GLN A 171 7.84 6.42 8.56
CA GLN A 171 7.52 7.06 9.85
C GLN A 171 6.97 6.08 10.90
N GLN A 172 6.32 4.99 10.47
CA GLN A 172 5.75 3.94 11.35
C GLN A 172 4.98 4.55 12.53
N LYS A 173 4.08 5.50 12.23
CA LYS A 173 3.28 6.24 13.22
C LYS A 173 1.92 5.60 13.45
N PHE A 174 1.93 4.44 14.04
CA PHE A 174 0.74 3.69 14.43
C PHE A 174 0.91 3.05 15.80
N GLU A 175 -0.19 2.73 16.45
CA GLU A 175 -0.23 2.09 17.75
C GLU A 175 -1.34 1.04 17.78
N PHE A 176 -1.02 -0.12 18.33
CA PHE A 176 -1.95 -1.22 18.56
C PHE A 176 -2.29 -1.35 20.03
N THR A 177 -3.54 -1.71 20.32
CA THR A 177 -4.00 -2.10 21.64
C THR A 177 -4.86 -3.35 21.52
N ARG A 178 -4.84 -4.20 22.55
CA ARG A 178 -5.60 -5.45 22.61
C ARG A 178 -6.34 -5.58 23.93
N ASN A 179 -7.54 -6.14 23.86
CA ASN A 179 -8.29 -6.61 25.04
C ASN A 179 -8.93 -7.95 24.67
N GLY A 180 -8.37 -9.05 25.18
CA GLY A 180 -8.75 -10.40 24.77
C GLY A 180 -8.47 -10.63 23.28
N SER A 181 -9.49 -10.94 22.50
CA SER A 181 -9.43 -11.04 21.05
C SER A 181 -9.79 -9.74 20.33
N ALA A 182 -10.24 -8.71 21.01
CA ALA A 182 -10.53 -7.40 20.42
C ALA A 182 -9.23 -6.60 20.21
N VAL A 183 -8.94 -6.23 18.97
CA VAL A 183 -7.77 -5.46 18.59
C VAL A 183 -8.18 -4.11 18.04
N SER A 184 -7.50 -3.05 18.46
CA SER A 184 -7.61 -1.72 17.86
C SER A 184 -6.27 -1.29 17.33
N ALA A 185 -6.29 -0.62 16.18
CA ALA A 185 -5.13 0.05 15.63
C ALA A 185 -5.49 1.51 15.32
N ARG A 186 -4.61 2.43 15.66
CA ARG A 186 -4.82 3.86 15.40
C ARG A 186 -3.56 4.51 14.83
N SER A 187 -3.76 5.52 14.00
CA SER A 187 -2.68 6.42 13.62
C SER A 187 -2.29 7.33 14.80
N THR A 188 -1.00 7.54 14.98
CA THR A 188 -0.47 8.51 15.95
C THR A 188 -0.10 9.86 15.30
N GLY A 189 -0.62 10.09 14.09
CA GLY A 189 -0.43 11.32 13.32
C GLY A 189 0.66 11.20 12.25
N GLY A 190 0.87 12.28 11.53
CA GLY A 190 1.85 12.34 10.44
C GLY A 190 1.24 12.36 9.06
N PHE A 191 2.11 12.48 8.08
CA PHE A 191 1.75 12.66 6.68
C PHE A 191 1.23 11.35 6.08
N TYR A 192 0.09 11.33 5.41
CA TYR A 192 -0.57 10.12 4.88
C TYR A 192 -0.79 8.98 5.90
N SER A 193 -0.81 9.31 7.18
CA SER A 193 -0.85 8.31 8.25
C SER A 193 -2.13 7.48 8.29
N LYS A 194 -3.24 7.94 7.69
CA LYS A 194 -4.46 7.13 7.53
C LYS A 194 -4.29 6.06 6.45
N VAL A 195 -3.60 6.39 5.34
CA VAL A 195 -3.22 5.40 4.33
C VAL A 195 -2.27 4.37 4.95
N ASP A 196 -1.23 4.84 5.66
CA ASP A 196 -0.31 3.96 6.39
C ASP A 196 -1.05 3.01 7.34
N LEU A 197 -2.09 3.50 8.05
CA LEU A 197 -2.89 2.68 8.96
C LEU A 197 -3.59 1.53 8.24
N GLY A 198 -4.17 1.78 7.07
CA GLY A 198 -4.80 0.74 6.26
C GLY A 198 -3.78 -0.33 5.82
N ILE A 199 -2.60 0.09 5.35
CA ILE A 199 -1.50 -0.82 4.99
C ILE A 199 -1.12 -1.69 6.19
N VAL A 200 -0.93 -1.07 7.34
CA VAL A 200 -0.52 -1.73 8.60
C VAL A 200 -1.57 -2.72 9.08
N LYS A 201 -2.86 -2.39 9.00
CA LYS A 201 -3.95 -3.31 9.35
C LYS A 201 -3.95 -4.56 8.48
N TYR A 202 -3.78 -4.43 7.17
CA TYR A 202 -3.70 -5.57 6.27
C TYR A 202 -2.51 -6.48 6.59
N HIS A 203 -1.34 -5.89 6.85
CA HIS A 203 -0.16 -6.65 7.28
C HIS A 203 -0.39 -7.37 8.62
N PHE A 204 -1.04 -6.70 9.58
CA PHE A 204 -1.37 -7.32 10.87
C PHE A 204 -2.26 -8.55 10.68
N GLU A 205 -3.30 -8.48 9.86
CA GLU A 205 -4.19 -9.59 9.56
C GLU A 205 -3.45 -10.80 8.99
N ILE A 206 -2.52 -10.56 8.05
CA ILE A 206 -1.68 -11.63 7.46
C ILE A 206 -0.85 -12.33 8.54
N GLY A 207 -0.33 -11.59 9.51
CA GLY A 207 0.52 -12.15 10.58
C GLY A 207 -0.30 -12.81 11.69
N ALA A 208 -1.42 -12.23 12.06
CA ALA A 208 -2.25 -12.66 13.18
C ALA A 208 -3.18 -13.84 12.82
N GLY A 209 -3.68 -13.89 11.57
CA GLY A 209 -4.79 -14.74 11.16
C GLY A 209 -6.12 -14.14 11.62
N THR A 210 -7.03 -13.89 10.67
CA THR A 210 -8.29 -13.19 10.92
C THR A 210 -9.26 -13.96 11.82
N GLU A 211 -9.07 -15.26 11.95
CA GLU A 211 -9.80 -16.16 12.85
C GLU A 211 -9.48 -15.94 14.34
N ASN A 212 -8.36 -15.29 14.66
CA ASN A 212 -7.87 -15.16 16.04
C ASN A 212 -8.34 -13.88 16.74
N PHE A 213 -8.90 -12.91 16.00
CA PHE A 213 -9.25 -11.61 16.56
C PHE A 213 -10.41 -10.92 15.84
N GLN A 214 -10.85 -9.82 16.42
CA GLN A 214 -11.85 -8.92 15.83
C GLN A 214 -11.34 -7.46 15.94
N TRP A 215 -11.50 -6.70 14.87
CA TRP A 215 -11.29 -5.25 14.92
C TRP A 215 -12.35 -4.56 15.76
N LYS A 216 -11.91 -3.65 16.63
CA LYS A 216 -12.77 -2.80 17.46
C LYS A 216 -12.80 -1.38 16.88
#